data_70717aae90577cddd434414487646fce
#
_entry.id   70717aae90577cddd434414487646fce
#
_cell.length_a   1.000
_cell.length_b   1.000
_cell.length_c   1.000
_cell.angle_alpha   90.00
_cell.angle_beta   90.00
_cell.angle_gamma   90.00
#
_symmetry.space_group_name_H-M   'P 1'
#
loop_
_entity.id
_entity.type
_entity.pdbx_description
1 polymer ?
#
loop_
_entity_poly.entity_id
_entity_poly.type
_entity_poly.pdbx_seq_one_letter_code
_entity_poly.pdbx_strand_id
1 'polypeptide(L)'
;MQNLTLTREGTPPSLPTSVTALNQFFLVNGLGLALLNFLTFGYNLSGSNLLNGVSNAVSLLLVTYSIYVVLAARKDCGVHKIILVLACVFAGASFLANLWTSAITDSLKYLSIYTFYIAGRSAPGRLRPAERRCIYALAAMPLIFMLMGETKVYTGAEYPDTFAYFPNTNTAALYFSALLFSLSQRFGNKVLVLQFINAALMNRVGPALATIIAIGMWSTFPLRRQVFVFLFIFGIAGFLAYELGTLDRLLTGLDSIALIWNLDPSTVARMSYKDLVAMTGTTDLSAFFRIIHWTNIWELYSTQGLGVLLFGYGAGQTGLVALVPMPPHNDYLRVLAEYGLPSFLVFVFFVINIATSIKLQAAKIIFTVLLIYFFSENLIDNFTSMALFFSYAGRFTSGRSSGSSCA
;
A
#
# COMPACT_ATOMS: atom_id res chain seq x y z
N MET A 1 39.25 43.27 -44.16
CA MET A 1 39.61 42.12 -43.28
C MET A 1 38.86 42.25 -41.97
N GLN A 2 37.71 41.61 -41.85
CA GLN A 2 36.89 41.61 -40.65
C GLN A 2 37.29 40.39 -39.79
N ASN A 3 37.81 40.63 -38.61
CA ASN A 3 38.14 39.60 -37.64
C ASN A 3 36.85 39.00 -37.08
N LEU A 4 36.50 37.79 -37.48
CA LEU A 4 35.52 36.94 -36.86
C LEU A 4 36.10 36.38 -35.52
N THR A 5 35.77 37.02 -34.40
CA THR A 5 35.97 36.45 -33.05
C THR A 5 34.98 35.33 -32.86
N LEU A 6 35.46 34.07 -32.94
CA LEU A 6 34.74 32.88 -32.52
C LEU A 6 34.49 32.98 -30.99
N THR A 7 33.26 33.33 -30.59
CA THR A 7 32.83 33.17 -29.21
C THR A 7 32.78 31.69 -28.87
N ARG A 8 33.67 31.25 -27.98
CA ARG A 8 33.64 29.93 -27.34
C ARG A 8 32.23 29.70 -26.77
N GLU A 9 31.52 28.74 -27.34
CA GLU A 9 30.29 28.22 -26.72
C GLU A 9 30.64 27.78 -25.30
N GLY A 10 30.16 28.56 -24.33
CA GLY A 10 30.28 28.19 -22.92
C GLY A 10 29.52 26.88 -22.68
N THR A 11 30.22 25.90 -22.15
CA THR A 11 29.56 24.67 -21.63
C THR A 11 28.36 25.09 -20.78
N PRO A 12 27.16 24.56 -21.05
CA PRO A 12 25.99 24.93 -20.25
C PRO A 12 26.25 24.63 -18.76
N PRO A 13 25.93 25.57 -17.88
CA PRO A 13 26.17 25.40 -16.45
C PRO A 13 25.57 24.10 -15.96
N SER A 14 26.37 23.24 -15.33
CA SER A 14 25.91 21.99 -14.75
C SER A 14 24.76 22.29 -13.77
N LEU A 15 23.57 21.67 -14.00
CA LEU A 15 22.45 21.81 -13.08
C LEU A 15 22.87 21.39 -11.67
N PRO A 16 22.47 22.14 -10.62
CA PRO A 16 22.80 21.77 -9.24
C PRO A 16 22.31 20.34 -8.97
N THR A 17 23.10 19.54 -8.27
CA THR A 17 22.87 18.10 -7.99
C THR A 17 21.49 17.84 -7.39
N SER A 18 20.97 18.80 -6.61
CA SER A 18 19.62 18.73 -6.02
C SER A 18 18.50 18.74 -7.08
N VAL A 19 18.63 19.52 -8.13
CA VAL A 19 17.65 19.58 -9.24
C VAL A 19 17.67 18.27 -10.04
N THR A 20 18.85 17.69 -10.22
CA THR A 20 19.02 16.40 -10.92
C THR A 20 18.36 15.28 -10.14
N ALA A 21 18.54 15.20 -8.80
CA ALA A 21 17.93 14.17 -7.96
C ALA A 21 16.38 14.24 -7.98
N LEU A 22 15.81 15.45 -7.85
CA LEU A 22 14.36 15.66 -7.97
C LEU A 22 13.84 15.19 -9.32
N ASN A 23 14.58 15.50 -10.38
CA ASN A 23 14.22 15.13 -11.73
C ASN A 23 14.31 13.64 -12.01
N GLN A 24 15.12 12.88 -11.30
CA GLN A 24 15.34 11.45 -11.50
C GLN A 24 14.54 10.57 -10.53
N PHE A 25 13.89 11.15 -9.52
CA PHE A 25 13.25 10.39 -8.44
C PHE A 25 12.39 9.22 -8.93
N PHE A 26 11.45 9.45 -9.83
CA PHE A 26 10.56 8.38 -10.29
C PHE A 26 11.26 7.32 -11.14
N LEU A 27 12.32 7.69 -11.86
CA LEU A 27 13.12 6.74 -12.63
C LEU A 27 13.91 5.82 -11.68
N VAL A 28 14.63 6.40 -10.72
CA VAL A 28 15.43 5.65 -9.74
C VAL A 28 14.53 4.77 -8.89
N ASN A 29 13.40 5.30 -8.41
CA ASN A 29 12.43 4.53 -7.65
C ASN A 29 11.88 3.37 -8.50
N GLY A 30 11.45 3.63 -9.74
CA GLY A 30 10.94 2.59 -10.64
C GLY A 30 11.95 1.48 -10.93
N LEU A 31 13.20 1.82 -11.21
CA LEU A 31 14.27 0.83 -11.42
C LEU A 31 14.60 0.04 -10.15
N GLY A 32 14.63 0.70 -9.00
CA GLY A 32 14.84 0.04 -7.71
C GLY A 32 13.71 -0.94 -7.37
N LEU A 33 12.45 -0.57 -7.63
CA LEU A 33 11.30 -1.45 -7.43
C LEU A 33 11.30 -2.62 -8.42
N ALA A 34 11.76 -2.43 -9.66
CA ALA A 34 11.94 -3.53 -10.61
C ALA A 34 13.02 -4.51 -10.12
N LEU A 35 14.13 -3.99 -9.60
CA LEU A 35 15.16 -4.83 -9.00
C LEU A 35 14.63 -5.59 -7.77
N LEU A 36 13.84 -4.95 -6.90
CA LEU A 36 13.21 -5.61 -5.75
C LEU A 36 12.30 -6.77 -6.18
N ASN A 37 11.47 -6.57 -7.20
CA ASN A 37 10.61 -7.63 -7.74
C ASN A 37 11.44 -8.80 -8.26
N PHE A 38 12.52 -8.53 -8.97
CA PHE A 38 13.43 -9.56 -9.45
C PHE A 38 14.10 -10.33 -8.30
N LEU A 39 14.58 -9.62 -7.28
CA LEU A 39 15.21 -10.23 -6.10
C LEU A 39 14.19 -11.08 -5.30
N THR A 40 12.95 -10.59 -5.14
CA THR A 40 11.88 -11.32 -4.47
C THR A 40 11.53 -12.59 -5.22
N PHE A 41 11.45 -12.53 -6.55
CA PHE A 41 11.24 -13.71 -7.39
C PHE A 41 12.40 -14.70 -7.22
N GLY A 42 13.65 -14.24 -7.31
CA GLY A 42 14.83 -15.09 -7.11
C GLY A 42 14.88 -15.73 -5.71
N TYR A 43 14.50 -14.98 -4.68
CA TYR A 43 14.38 -15.49 -3.31
C TYR A 43 13.32 -16.58 -3.21
N ASN A 44 12.14 -16.37 -3.78
CA ASN A 44 11.06 -17.36 -3.75
C ASN A 44 11.43 -18.66 -4.49
N LEU A 45 12.24 -18.56 -5.55
CA LEU A 45 12.71 -19.76 -6.26
C LEU A 45 13.81 -20.52 -5.53
N SER A 46 14.76 -19.80 -4.90
CA SER A 46 16.00 -20.40 -4.38
C SER A 46 16.03 -20.56 -2.87
N GLY A 47 15.19 -19.83 -2.12
CA GLY A 47 15.25 -19.72 -0.67
C GLY A 47 16.54 -19.05 -0.15
N SER A 48 17.27 -18.34 -1.02
CA SER A 48 18.60 -17.79 -0.70
C SER A 48 18.50 -16.61 0.26
N ASN A 49 19.02 -16.77 1.48
CA ASN A 49 19.12 -15.69 2.46
C ASN A 49 19.93 -14.49 1.93
N LEU A 50 20.87 -14.72 1.02
CA LEU A 50 21.63 -13.64 0.37
C LEU A 50 20.69 -12.75 -0.45
N LEU A 51 19.79 -13.32 -1.25
CA LEU A 51 18.83 -12.54 -2.05
C LEU A 51 17.87 -11.75 -1.18
N ASN A 52 17.42 -12.33 -0.07
CA ASN A 52 16.63 -11.60 0.93
C ASN A 52 17.41 -10.44 1.56
N GLY A 53 18.67 -10.67 1.93
CA GLY A 53 19.56 -9.62 2.46
C GLY A 53 19.77 -8.49 1.45
N VAL A 54 20.02 -8.81 0.18
CA VAL A 54 20.16 -7.82 -0.90
C VAL A 54 18.87 -7.05 -1.13
N SER A 55 17.70 -7.72 -1.09
CA SER A 55 16.40 -7.09 -1.20
C SER A 55 16.17 -6.06 -0.09
N ASN A 56 16.50 -6.41 1.16
CA ASN A 56 16.42 -5.48 2.28
C ASN A 56 17.37 -4.28 2.12
N ALA A 57 18.59 -4.50 1.63
CA ALA A 57 19.54 -3.43 1.35
C ALA A 57 19.05 -2.48 0.24
N VAL A 58 18.47 -3.01 -0.85
CA VAL A 58 17.86 -2.19 -1.91
C VAL A 58 16.67 -1.38 -1.37
N SER A 59 15.83 -1.97 -0.53
CA SER A 59 14.71 -1.26 0.12
C SER A 59 15.23 -0.08 0.97
N LEU A 60 16.26 -0.31 1.78
CA LEU A 60 16.90 0.73 2.60
C LEU A 60 17.52 1.84 1.73
N LEU A 61 18.17 1.48 0.63
CA LEU A 61 18.73 2.47 -0.30
C LEU A 61 17.63 3.34 -0.93
N LEU A 62 16.48 2.76 -1.29
CA LEU A 62 15.34 3.51 -1.82
C LEU A 62 14.75 4.47 -0.77
N VAL A 63 14.63 4.05 0.49
CA VAL A 63 14.20 4.93 1.59
C VAL A 63 15.20 6.06 1.78
N THR A 64 16.49 5.74 1.86
CA THR A 64 17.57 6.74 2.01
C THR A 64 17.58 7.75 0.85
N TYR A 65 17.39 7.26 -0.37
CA TYR A 65 17.27 8.14 -1.53
C TYR A 65 16.03 9.02 -1.46
N SER A 66 14.89 8.50 -1.01
CA SER A 66 13.69 9.30 -0.82
C SER A 66 13.90 10.41 0.23
N ILE A 67 14.57 10.10 1.34
CA ILE A 67 14.95 11.08 2.38
C ILE A 67 15.89 12.15 1.78
N TYR A 68 16.89 11.74 1.01
CA TYR A 68 17.78 12.68 0.33
C TYR A 68 17.01 13.64 -0.59
N VAL A 69 16.04 13.13 -1.36
CA VAL A 69 15.18 13.96 -2.22
C VAL A 69 14.33 14.93 -1.39
N VAL A 70 13.78 14.49 -0.25
CA VAL A 70 13.02 15.34 0.69
C VAL A 70 13.88 16.46 1.26
N LEU A 71 15.12 16.18 1.63
CA LEU A 71 16.07 17.17 2.15
C LEU A 71 16.53 18.15 1.06
N ALA A 72 16.75 17.66 -0.17
CA ALA A 72 17.10 18.46 -1.32
C ALA A 72 15.97 19.41 -1.78
N ALA A 73 14.72 19.06 -1.48
CA ALA A 73 13.54 19.85 -1.83
C ALA A 73 13.41 21.09 -0.92
N ARG A 74 13.90 22.24 -1.37
CA ARG A 74 13.91 23.49 -0.58
C ARG A 74 12.56 24.19 -0.45
N LYS A 75 11.59 23.94 -1.35
CA LYS A 75 10.31 24.70 -1.44
C LYS A 75 9.08 23.80 -1.46
N ASP A 76 7.96 24.32 -0.99
CA ASP A 76 6.56 23.89 -1.22
C ASP A 76 6.01 22.68 -0.44
N CYS A 77 6.68 22.21 0.63
CA CYS A 77 6.16 21.08 1.40
C CYS A 77 5.86 21.42 2.88
N GLY A 78 5.59 22.68 3.24
CA GLY A 78 5.49 23.15 4.64
C GLY A 78 4.66 22.21 5.55
N VAL A 79 3.36 22.08 5.31
CA VAL A 79 2.47 21.22 6.12
C VAL A 79 2.87 19.75 6.06
N HIS A 80 3.25 19.25 4.87
CA HIS A 80 3.62 17.83 4.71
C HIS A 80 4.94 17.48 5.40
N LYS A 81 5.90 18.43 5.47
CA LYS A 81 7.13 18.25 6.26
C LYS A 81 6.81 18.21 7.75
N ILE A 82 5.87 19.04 8.22
CA ILE A 82 5.42 18.99 9.61
C ILE A 82 4.80 17.63 9.93
N ILE A 83 3.95 17.10 9.05
CA ILE A 83 3.37 15.74 9.21
C ILE A 83 4.47 14.68 9.29
N LEU A 84 5.49 14.75 8.43
CA LEU A 84 6.64 13.83 8.50
C LEU A 84 7.39 13.97 9.83
N VAL A 85 7.65 15.19 10.27
CA VAL A 85 8.33 15.42 11.55
C VAL A 85 7.50 14.86 12.71
N LEU A 86 6.19 15.08 12.73
CA LEU A 86 5.30 14.51 13.74
C LEU A 86 5.30 12.97 13.69
N ALA A 87 5.24 12.39 12.49
CA ALA A 87 5.33 10.94 12.32
C ALA A 87 6.67 10.39 12.85
N CYS A 88 7.80 11.05 12.54
CA CYS A 88 9.11 10.67 13.05
C CYS A 88 9.20 10.83 14.58
N VAL A 89 8.66 11.90 15.14
CA VAL A 89 8.67 12.15 16.59
C VAL A 89 7.87 11.10 17.32
N PHE A 90 6.63 10.82 16.89
CA PHE A 90 5.78 9.87 17.59
C PHE A 90 6.19 8.41 17.35
N ALA A 91 6.58 8.04 16.14
CA ALA A 91 7.11 6.70 15.89
C ALA A 91 8.47 6.50 16.58
N GLY A 92 9.30 7.53 16.64
CA GLY A 92 10.55 7.51 17.39
C GLY A 92 10.33 7.41 18.89
N ALA A 93 9.34 8.12 19.46
CA ALA A 93 8.97 8.00 20.87
C ALA A 93 8.44 6.59 21.19
N SER A 94 7.59 6.03 20.33
CA SER A 94 7.14 4.63 20.43
C SER A 94 8.31 3.65 20.40
N PHE A 95 9.24 3.83 19.46
CA PHE A 95 10.44 3.01 19.34
C PHE A 95 11.32 3.08 20.60
N LEU A 96 11.55 4.29 21.14
CA LEU A 96 12.35 4.47 22.36
C LEU A 96 11.67 3.89 23.60
N ALA A 97 10.34 4.03 23.72
CA ALA A 97 9.58 3.45 24.82
C ALA A 97 9.62 1.91 24.80
N ASN A 98 9.79 1.31 23.61
CA ASN A 98 9.80 -0.13 23.39
C ASN A 98 11.13 -0.59 22.75
N LEU A 99 12.26 -0.02 23.16
CA LEU A 99 13.57 -0.16 22.49
C LEU A 99 14.01 -1.61 22.29
N TRP A 100 13.70 -2.47 23.24
CA TRP A 100 14.14 -3.87 23.25
C TRP A 100 13.22 -4.82 22.48
N THR A 101 12.02 -4.36 22.14
CA THR A 101 10.99 -5.18 21.50
C THR A 101 10.68 -4.70 20.07
N SER A 102 10.80 -3.41 19.79
CA SER A 102 10.44 -2.83 18.50
C SER A 102 11.30 -3.31 17.34
N ALA A 103 10.66 -3.70 16.25
CA ALA A 103 11.32 -4.04 14.99
C ALA A 103 11.67 -2.78 14.19
N ILE A 104 12.98 -2.53 13.99
CA ILE A 104 13.47 -1.37 13.21
C ILE A 104 12.93 -1.42 11.78
N THR A 105 12.88 -2.59 11.16
CA THR A 105 12.41 -2.78 9.78
C THR A 105 10.97 -2.32 9.60
N ASP A 106 10.09 -2.61 10.56
CA ASP A 106 8.68 -2.24 10.48
C ASP A 106 8.49 -0.74 10.75
N SER A 107 9.27 -0.16 11.66
CA SER A 107 9.32 1.29 11.84
C SER A 107 9.77 2.01 10.56
N LEU A 108 10.78 1.48 9.85
CA LEU A 108 11.24 2.04 8.58
C LEU A 108 10.19 1.91 7.47
N LYS A 109 9.47 0.79 7.37
CA LYS A 109 8.36 0.63 6.43
C LYS A 109 7.26 1.65 6.70
N TYR A 110 6.86 1.82 7.95
CA TYR A 110 5.85 2.80 8.34
C TYR A 110 6.27 4.24 7.98
N LEU A 111 7.50 4.65 8.32
CA LEU A 111 7.99 5.99 8.03
C LEU A 111 8.27 6.20 6.53
N SER A 112 8.57 5.15 5.78
CA SER A 112 8.87 5.25 4.35
C SER A 112 7.70 5.78 3.53
N ILE A 113 6.45 5.50 3.92
CA ILE A 113 5.26 6.00 3.21
C ILE A 113 5.21 7.54 3.18
N TYR A 114 5.61 8.20 4.27
CA TYR A 114 5.69 9.67 4.34
C TYR A 114 6.81 10.22 3.47
N THR A 115 7.99 9.58 3.50
CA THR A 115 9.15 10.03 2.72
C THR A 115 8.92 9.86 1.22
N PHE A 116 8.35 8.73 0.77
CA PHE A 116 7.98 8.52 -0.63
C PHE A 116 6.93 9.52 -1.11
N TYR A 117 5.94 9.82 -0.29
CA TYR A 117 4.94 10.84 -0.62
C TYR A 117 5.55 12.22 -0.84
N ILE A 118 6.38 12.70 0.10
CA ILE A 118 6.98 14.02 0.02
C ILE A 118 7.98 14.09 -1.13
N ALA A 119 8.80 13.04 -1.33
CA ALA A 119 9.71 12.95 -2.46
C ALA A 119 8.96 13.00 -3.81
N GLY A 120 7.87 12.24 -3.93
CA GLY A 120 7.00 12.25 -5.11
C GLY A 120 6.33 13.61 -5.35
N ARG A 121 5.92 14.32 -4.30
CA ARG A 121 5.35 15.66 -4.37
C ARG A 121 6.37 16.71 -4.81
N SER A 122 7.62 16.52 -4.43
CA SER A 122 8.72 17.43 -4.75
C SER A 122 9.24 17.26 -6.17
N ALA A 123 9.03 16.09 -6.77
CA ALA A 123 9.48 15.75 -8.12
C ALA A 123 8.57 16.39 -9.21
N PRO A 124 9.04 16.52 -10.47
CA PRO A 124 8.26 17.11 -11.56
C PRO A 124 6.95 16.38 -11.85
N GLY A 125 5.87 17.13 -12.10
CA GLY A 125 4.51 16.61 -12.23
C GLY A 125 4.21 15.77 -13.50
N ARG A 126 4.98 15.90 -14.59
CA ARG A 126 4.73 15.14 -15.84
C ARG A 126 5.46 13.81 -15.86
N LEU A 127 4.75 12.78 -16.28
CA LEU A 127 5.29 11.42 -16.46
C LEU A 127 6.18 11.38 -17.71
N ARG A 128 7.49 11.15 -17.52
CA ARG A 128 8.45 11.05 -18.63
C ARG A 128 8.34 9.70 -19.35
N PRO A 129 8.78 9.63 -20.62
CA PRO A 129 8.75 8.36 -21.37
C PRO A 129 9.51 7.21 -20.67
N ALA A 130 10.67 7.51 -20.08
CA ALA A 130 11.47 6.51 -19.35
C ALA A 130 10.73 5.98 -18.10
N GLU A 131 10.11 6.86 -17.31
CA GLU A 131 9.30 6.50 -16.14
C GLU A 131 8.12 5.59 -16.53
N ARG A 132 7.45 5.91 -17.66
CA ARG A 132 6.38 5.05 -18.19
C ARG A 132 6.86 3.66 -18.57
N ARG A 133 8.04 3.57 -19.22
CA ARG A 133 8.63 2.26 -19.54
C ARG A 133 8.91 1.45 -18.27
N CYS A 134 9.40 2.08 -17.21
CA CYS A 134 9.57 1.42 -15.92
C CYS A 134 8.25 0.89 -15.36
N ILE A 135 7.16 1.68 -15.41
CA ILE A 135 5.84 1.20 -14.92
C ILE A 135 5.35 0.02 -15.76
N TYR A 136 5.52 0.07 -17.08
CA TYR A 136 5.13 -1.05 -17.94
C TYR A 136 6.00 -2.29 -17.71
N ALA A 137 7.30 -2.11 -17.46
CA ALA A 137 8.17 -3.20 -17.08
C ALA A 137 7.72 -3.82 -15.74
N LEU A 138 7.41 -2.98 -14.73
CA LEU A 138 6.85 -3.43 -13.46
C LEU A 138 5.53 -4.20 -13.64
N ALA A 139 4.66 -3.78 -14.56
CA ALA A 139 3.42 -4.48 -14.85
C ALA A 139 3.64 -5.82 -15.58
N ALA A 140 4.64 -5.89 -16.45
CA ALA A 140 4.97 -7.10 -17.21
C ALA A 140 5.72 -8.15 -16.38
N MET A 141 6.55 -7.73 -15.41
CA MET A 141 7.38 -8.64 -14.61
C MET A 141 6.60 -9.79 -13.95
N PRO A 142 5.50 -9.57 -13.22
CA PRO A 142 4.76 -10.67 -12.61
C PRO A 142 4.25 -11.68 -13.64
N LEU A 143 3.80 -11.18 -14.79
CA LEU A 143 3.29 -12.04 -15.88
C LEU A 143 4.43 -12.87 -16.52
N ILE A 144 5.60 -12.26 -16.74
CA ILE A 144 6.78 -12.96 -17.26
C ILE A 144 7.23 -14.02 -16.25
N PHE A 145 7.30 -13.67 -14.97
CA PHE A 145 7.72 -14.61 -13.93
C PHE A 145 6.74 -15.77 -13.76
N MET A 146 5.44 -15.53 -13.93
CA MET A 146 4.43 -16.58 -13.95
C MET A 146 4.65 -17.56 -15.10
N LEU A 147 5.08 -17.08 -16.28
CA LEU A 147 5.38 -17.92 -17.44
C LEU A 147 6.71 -18.69 -17.30
N MET A 148 7.63 -18.23 -16.46
CA MET A 148 8.94 -18.83 -16.25
C MET A 148 8.91 -20.04 -15.30
N GLY A 149 7.83 -20.29 -14.58
CA GLY A 149 7.70 -21.45 -13.73
C GLY A 149 6.83 -21.26 -12.50
N GLU A 150 6.60 -22.35 -11.79
CA GLU A 150 5.87 -22.34 -10.53
C GLU A 150 6.60 -21.51 -9.49
N THR A 151 5.97 -20.46 -9.04
CA THR A 151 6.45 -19.66 -7.94
C THR A 151 5.92 -20.23 -6.64
N LYS A 152 6.67 -21.17 -6.05
CA LYS A 152 6.38 -21.62 -4.69
C LYS A 152 6.84 -20.54 -3.73
N VAL A 153 5.93 -20.03 -2.91
CA VAL A 153 6.34 -19.20 -1.77
C VAL A 153 7.13 -20.08 -0.81
N TYR A 154 8.32 -19.65 -0.48
CA TYR A 154 9.29 -20.39 0.30
C TYR A 154 8.93 -20.45 1.81
N THR A 155 7.73 -20.84 2.13
CA THR A 155 7.28 -20.95 3.53
C THR A 155 6.99 -22.39 3.95
N GLY A 156 7.24 -23.38 3.05
CA GLY A 156 6.94 -24.79 3.32
C GLY A 156 5.45 -25.13 3.36
N ALA A 157 4.57 -24.13 3.21
CA ALA A 157 3.14 -24.30 3.12
C ALA A 157 2.70 -24.19 1.65
N GLU A 158 1.89 -25.11 1.19
CA GLU A 158 1.19 -24.98 -0.08
C GLU A 158 0.12 -23.91 0.09
N TYR A 159 0.36 -22.70 -0.42
CA TYR A 159 -0.66 -21.67 -0.53
C TYR A 159 -1.33 -21.81 -1.90
N PRO A 160 -2.56 -22.29 -1.98
CA PRO A 160 -3.25 -22.48 -3.26
C PRO A 160 -3.53 -21.17 -4.01
N ASP A 161 -3.38 -20.05 -3.33
CA ASP A 161 -3.72 -18.71 -3.81
C ASP A 161 -2.50 -17.86 -4.17
N THR A 162 -1.37 -18.44 -4.52
CA THR A 162 -0.18 -17.67 -4.96
C THR A 162 -0.35 -17.17 -6.38
N PHE A 163 0.15 -15.99 -6.67
CA PHE A 163 0.20 -15.41 -8.01
C PHE A 163 1.60 -14.86 -8.28
N ALA A 164 2.24 -15.38 -9.31
CA ALA A 164 3.62 -15.05 -9.65
C ALA A 164 4.56 -15.21 -8.42
N TYR A 165 5.22 -14.16 -7.97
CA TYR A 165 6.09 -14.16 -6.79
C TYR A 165 5.41 -13.57 -5.55
N PHE A 166 4.15 -13.23 -5.61
CA PHE A 166 3.42 -12.68 -4.47
C PHE A 166 3.02 -13.78 -3.48
N PRO A 167 3.14 -13.52 -2.18
CA PRO A 167 2.81 -14.51 -1.16
C PRO A 167 1.33 -14.88 -1.15
N ASN A 168 0.46 -13.99 -1.61
CA ASN A 168 -0.97 -14.23 -1.77
C ASN A 168 -1.58 -13.30 -2.82
N THR A 169 -2.80 -13.59 -3.25
CA THR A 169 -3.51 -12.80 -4.26
C THR A 169 -3.93 -11.41 -3.75
N ASN A 170 -4.02 -11.16 -2.43
CA ASN A 170 -4.26 -9.82 -1.88
C ASN A 170 -3.09 -8.88 -2.16
N THR A 171 -1.85 -9.36 -1.96
CA THR A 171 -0.64 -8.57 -2.26
C THR A 171 -0.48 -8.35 -3.77
N ALA A 172 -0.86 -9.31 -4.60
CA ALA A 172 -0.89 -9.15 -6.05
C ALA A 172 -1.94 -8.09 -6.47
N ALA A 173 -3.17 -8.18 -5.96
CA ALA A 173 -4.23 -7.20 -6.22
C ALA A 173 -3.79 -5.78 -5.83
N LEU A 174 -3.14 -5.63 -4.67
CA LEU A 174 -2.59 -4.36 -4.21
C LEU A 174 -1.52 -3.83 -5.16
N TYR A 175 -0.59 -4.67 -5.58
CA TYR A 175 0.48 -4.27 -6.48
C TYR A 175 -0.05 -3.78 -7.82
N PHE A 176 -0.98 -4.50 -8.45
CA PHE A 176 -1.61 -4.05 -9.69
C PHE A 176 -2.46 -2.80 -9.48
N SER A 177 -3.12 -2.63 -8.33
CA SER A 177 -3.80 -1.38 -7.98
C SER A 177 -2.82 -0.20 -7.90
N ALA A 178 -1.61 -0.40 -7.36
CA ALA A 178 -0.55 0.63 -7.31
C ALA A 178 -0.07 1.03 -8.72
N LEU A 179 0.07 0.05 -9.62
CA LEU A 179 0.40 0.31 -11.03
C LEU A 179 -0.70 1.07 -11.75
N LEU A 180 -1.96 0.66 -11.58
CA LEU A 180 -3.11 1.36 -12.16
C LEU A 180 -3.24 2.78 -11.62
N PHE A 181 -3.00 2.98 -10.32
CA PHE A 181 -2.92 4.29 -9.70
C PHE A 181 -1.86 5.16 -10.39
N SER A 182 -0.64 4.64 -10.56
CA SER A 182 0.45 5.39 -11.21
C SER A 182 0.16 5.73 -12.69
N LEU A 183 -0.63 4.90 -13.37
CA LEU A 183 -1.05 5.09 -14.76
C LEU A 183 -2.32 5.95 -14.92
N SER A 184 -2.97 6.34 -13.84
CA SER A 184 -4.23 7.11 -13.87
C SER A 184 -4.12 8.42 -14.66
N GLN A 185 -2.93 9.07 -14.61
CA GLN A 185 -2.69 10.29 -15.40
C GLN A 185 -2.79 10.08 -16.91
N ARG A 186 -2.47 8.88 -17.39
CA ARG A 186 -2.49 8.56 -18.81
C ARG A 186 -3.83 8.04 -19.30
N PHE A 187 -4.41 7.12 -18.53
CA PHE A 187 -5.60 6.38 -18.96
C PHE A 187 -6.90 6.96 -18.39
N GLY A 188 -6.82 7.92 -17.46
CA GLY A 188 -8.00 8.52 -16.85
C GLY A 188 -8.91 7.46 -16.22
N ASN A 189 -10.23 7.59 -16.44
CA ASN A 189 -11.22 6.68 -15.85
C ASN A 189 -11.16 5.23 -16.39
N LYS A 190 -10.42 4.96 -17.48
CA LYS A 190 -10.24 3.59 -18.00
C LYS A 190 -9.52 2.68 -16.99
N VAL A 191 -8.69 3.25 -16.11
CA VAL A 191 -8.04 2.48 -15.05
C VAL A 191 -9.03 1.89 -14.04
N LEU A 192 -10.24 2.45 -13.90
CA LEU A 192 -11.26 1.92 -13.00
C LEU A 192 -11.84 0.60 -13.51
N VAL A 193 -11.98 0.46 -14.84
CA VAL A 193 -12.38 -0.82 -15.46
C VAL A 193 -11.29 -1.87 -15.22
N LEU A 194 -10.02 -1.49 -15.42
CA LEU A 194 -8.89 -2.38 -15.16
C LEU A 194 -8.78 -2.75 -13.67
N GLN A 195 -9.18 -1.85 -12.77
CA GLN A 195 -9.21 -2.12 -11.32
C GLN A 195 -10.25 -3.21 -10.97
N PHE A 196 -11.43 -3.19 -11.61
CA PHE A 196 -12.41 -4.27 -11.44
C PHE A 196 -11.91 -5.59 -12.02
N ILE A 197 -11.30 -5.55 -13.21
CA ILE A 197 -10.70 -6.74 -13.82
C ILE A 197 -9.61 -7.31 -12.89
N ASN A 198 -8.75 -6.47 -12.32
CA ASN A 198 -7.74 -6.88 -11.35
C ASN A 198 -8.37 -7.58 -10.14
N ALA A 199 -9.41 -6.98 -9.53
CA ALA A 199 -10.10 -7.58 -8.39
C ALA A 199 -10.75 -8.93 -8.73
N ALA A 200 -11.37 -9.04 -9.91
CA ALA A 200 -11.99 -10.27 -10.39
C ALA A 200 -10.96 -11.37 -10.67
N LEU A 201 -9.87 -11.04 -11.40
CA LEU A 201 -8.81 -12.00 -11.71
C LEU A 201 -8.10 -12.54 -10.46
N MET A 202 -7.97 -11.70 -9.43
CA MET A 202 -7.39 -12.12 -8.15
C MET A 202 -8.40 -12.82 -7.23
N ASN A 203 -9.65 -12.97 -7.67
CA ASN A 203 -10.74 -13.59 -6.90
C ASN A 203 -10.86 -13.00 -5.49
N ARG A 204 -10.83 -11.65 -5.37
CA ARG A 204 -10.89 -10.94 -4.09
C ARG A 204 -12.06 -9.97 -4.02
N VAL A 205 -12.97 -10.22 -3.08
CA VAL A 205 -14.15 -9.37 -2.84
C VAL A 205 -13.75 -8.01 -2.29
N GLY A 206 -12.76 -7.96 -1.40
CA GLY A 206 -12.35 -6.74 -0.71
C GLY A 206 -12.01 -5.59 -1.67
N PRO A 207 -11.06 -5.74 -2.62
CA PRO A 207 -10.75 -4.71 -3.60
C PRO A 207 -11.92 -4.35 -4.52
N ALA A 208 -12.78 -5.32 -4.88
CA ALA A 208 -13.96 -5.06 -5.71
C ALA A 208 -14.98 -4.17 -4.97
N LEU A 209 -15.34 -4.55 -3.75
CA LEU A 209 -16.25 -3.80 -2.89
C LEU A 209 -15.69 -2.41 -2.56
N ALA A 210 -14.40 -2.32 -2.22
CA ALA A 210 -13.72 -1.05 -1.98
C ALA A 210 -13.79 -0.14 -3.21
N THR A 211 -13.66 -0.70 -4.42
CA THR A 211 -13.76 0.08 -5.67
C THR A 211 -15.17 0.61 -5.88
N ILE A 212 -16.19 -0.19 -5.62
CA ILE A 212 -17.60 0.23 -5.70
C ILE A 212 -17.89 1.38 -4.71
N ILE A 213 -17.49 1.22 -3.46
CA ILE A 213 -17.66 2.25 -2.43
C ILE A 213 -16.93 3.53 -2.81
N ALA A 214 -15.67 3.44 -3.26
CA ALA A 214 -14.87 4.60 -3.65
C ALA A 214 -15.47 5.33 -4.87
N ILE A 215 -16.02 4.62 -5.85
CA ILE A 215 -16.75 5.22 -6.98
C ILE A 215 -17.99 5.95 -6.46
N GLY A 216 -18.76 5.33 -5.57
CA GLY A 216 -19.93 5.96 -4.96
C GLY A 216 -19.61 7.26 -4.22
N MET A 217 -18.48 7.28 -3.48
CA MET A 217 -18.04 8.46 -2.72
C MET A 217 -17.61 9.64 -3.62
N TRP A 218 -16.95 9.38 -4.74
CA TRP A 218 -16.28 10.40 -5.54
C TRP A 218 -16.88 10.61 -6.94
N SER A 219 -17.93 9.91 -7.31
CA SER A 219 -18.58 10.05 -8.62
C SER A 219 -19.25 11.42 -8.73
N THR A 220 -18.98 12.12 -9.85
CA THR A 220 -19.57 13.43 -10.19
C THR A 220 -20.78 13.32 -11.12
N PHE A 221 -21.24 12.09 -11.39
CA PHE A 221 -22.40 11.89 -12.27
C PHE A 221 -23.71 12.39 -11.62
N PRO A 222 -24.70 12.86 -12.40
CA PRO A 222 -26.04 13.15 -11.89
C PRO A 222 -26.63 11.91 -11.22
N LEU A 223 -27.34 12.08 -10.14
CA LEU A 223 -27.81 11.00 -9.22
C LEU A 223 -28.44 9.80 -9.97
N ARG A 224 -29.27 10.04 -11.00
CA ARG A 224 -29.88 8.98 -11.83
C ARG A 224 -28.83 8.12 -12.55
N ARG A 225 -27.80 8.77 -13.11
CA ARG A 225 -26.72 8.10 -13.82
C ARG A 225 -25.79 7.34 -12.87
N GLN A 226 -25.58 7.90 -11.69
CA GLN A 226 -24.85 7.22 -10.60
C GLN A 226 -25.55 5.93 -10.20
N VAL A 227 -26.85 5.99 -9.94
CA VAL A 227 -27.65 4.81 -9.57
C VAL A 227 -27.59 3.75 -10.66
N PHE A 228 -27.76 4.13 -11.92
CA PHE A 228 -27.71 3.18 -13.04
C PHE A 228 -26.33 2.53 -13.21
N VAL A 229 -25.26 3.33 -13.14
CA VAL A 229 -23.88 2.82 -13.17
C VAL A 229 -23.59 1.95 -11.97
N PHE A 230 -24.11 2.32 -10.79
CA PHE A 230 -23.96 1.56 -9.56
C PHE A 230 -24.66 0.20 -9.66
N LEU A 231 -25.92 0.17 -10.11
CA LEU A 231 -26.69 -1.06 -10.29
C LEU A 231 -26.06 -1.97 -11.36
N PHE A 232 -25.56 -1.39 -12.45
CA PHE A 232 -24.87 -2.14 -13.50
C PHE A 232 -23.56 -2.76 -12.99
N ILE A 233 -22.72 -1.98 -12.29
CA ILE A 233 -21.47 -2.46 -11.69
C ILE A 233 -21.77 -3.51 -10.60
N PHE A 234 -22.80 -3.27 -9.77
CA PHE A 234 -23.22 -4.20 -8.73
C PHE A 234 -23.77 -5.50 -9.34
N GLY A 235 -24.51 -5.40 -10.45
CA GLY A 235 -24.99 -6.56 -11.19
C GLY A 235 -23.86 -7.41 -11.76
N ILE A 236 -22.87 -6.78 -12.40
CA ILE A 236 -21.67 -7.48 -12.90
C ILE A 236 -20.86 -8.06 -11.76
N ALA A 237 -20.60 -7.29 -10.70
CA ALA A 237 -19.83 -7.77 -9.55
C ALA A 237 -20.57 -8.92 -8.83
N GLY A 238 -21.90 -8.82 -8.70
CA GLY A 238 -22.73 -9.89 -8.12
C GLY A 238 -22.72 -11.15 -8.99
N PHE A 239 -22.83 -10.99 -10.31
CA PHE A 239 -22.73 -12.11 -11.24
C PHE A 239 -21.35 -12.79 -11.18
N LEU A 240 -20.27 -12.01 -11.22
CA LEU A 240 -18.91 -12.54 -11.09
C LEU A 240 -18.69 -13.20 -9.72
N ALA A 241 -19.22 -12.60 -8.65
CA ALA A 241 -19.13 -13.16 -7.31
C ALA A 241 -19.90 -14.48 -7.19
N TYR A 242 -21.03 -14.61 -7.88
CA TYR A 242 -21.80 -15.86 -7.97
C TYR A 242 -21.04 -16.94 -8.75
N GLU A 243 -20.57 -16.64 -9.97
CA GLU A 243 -19.83 -17.59 -10.82
C GLU A 243 -18.51 -18.05 -10.19
N LEU A 244 -17.84 -17.19 -9.42
CA LEU A 244 -16.58 -17.49 -8.73
C LEU A 244 -16.78 -18.12 -7.34
N GLY A 245 -18.03 -18.40 -6.91
CA GLY A 245 -18.34 -18.93 -5.58
C GLY A 245 -17.97 -17.98 -4.44
N THR A 246 -17.77 -16.70 -4.76
CA THR A 246 -17.33 -15.68 -3.80
C THR A 246 -18.50 -15.19 -2.96
N LEU A 247 -19.73 -15.27 -3.51
CA LEU A 247 -20.97 -14.92 -2.80
C LEU A 247 -21.22 -15.91 -1.66
N ASP A 248 -21.02 -17.21 -1.91
CA ASP A 248 -21.18 -18.24 -0.89
C ASP A 248 -20.18 -18.06 0.25
N ARG A 249 -18.91 -17.71 -0.08
CA ARG A 249 -17.90 -17.36 0.92
C ARG A 249 -18.30 -16.14 1.76
N LEU A 250 -18.90 -15.13 1.14
CA LEU A 250 -19.34 -13.92 1.84
C LEU A 250 -20.52 -14.23 2.77
N LEU A 251 -21.51 -14.99 2.32
CA LEU A 251 -22.67 -15.41 3.13
C LEU A 251 -22.22 -16.29 4.29
N THR A 252 -21.38 -17.29 4.03
CA THR A 252 -20.84 -18.17 5.06
C THR A 252 -19.97 -17.40 6.07
N GLY A 253 -19.24 -16.38 5.59
CA GLY A 253 -18.50 -15.47 6.47
C GLY A 253 -19.40 -14.66 7.39
N LEU A 254 -20.53 -14.16 6.90
CA LEU A 254 -21.52 -13.44 7.70
C LEU A 254 -22.20 -14.36 8.73
N ASP A 255 -22.57 -15.57 8.36
CA ASP A 255 -23.11 -16.57 9.27
C ASP A 255 -22.12 -16.95 10.37
N SER A 256 -20.85 -17.09 10.00
CA SER A 256 -19.76 -17.33 10.96
C SER A 256 -19.62 -16.18 11.97
N ILE A 257 -19.77 -14.92 11.52
CA ILE A 257 -19.75 -13.74 12.40
C ILE A 257 -20.91 -13.78 13.39
N ALA A 258 -22.11 -14.12 12.97
CA ALA A 258 -23.27 -14.23 13.86
C ALA A 258 -23.09 -15.29 14.94
N LEU A 259 -22.43 -16.40 14.60
CA LEU A 259 -22.09 -17.47 15.56
C LEU A 259 -21.08 -17.00 16.60
N ILE A 260 -20.08 -16.18 16.19
CA ILE A 260 -18.99 -15.72 17.06
C ILE A 260 -19.45 -14.65 18.02
N TRP A 261 -20.39 -13.82 17.65
CA TRP A 261 -20.80 -12.66 18.46
C TRP A 261 -21.12 -13.01 19.91
N ASN A 262 -21.46 -14.27 20.17
CA ASN A 262 -21.80 -14.81 21.47
C ASN A 262 -20.68 -15.61 22.14
N LEU A 263 -19.49 -15.70 21.53
CA LEU A 263 -18.37 -16.50 22.05
C LEU A 263 -17.28 -15.60 22.62
N ASP A 264 -16.69 -16.06 23.73
CA ASP A 264 -15.51 -15.42 24.30
C ASP A 264 -14.31 -15.59 23.36
N PRO A 265 -13.63 -14.49 22.94
CA PRO A 265 -12.47 -14.55 22.05
C PRO A 265 -11.36 -15.48 22.53
N SER A 266 -11.12 -15.54 23.86
CA SER A 266 -10.08 -16.39 24.44
C SER A 266 -10.41 -17.88 24.32
N THR A 267 -11.67 -18.24 24.38
CA THR A 267 -12.13 -19.63 24.18
C THR A 267 -11.92 -20.05 22.74
N VAL A 268 -12.30 -19.19 21.81
CA VAL A 268 -12.16 -19.46 20.36
C VAL A 268 -10.70 -19.57 19.94
N ALA A 269 -9.82 -18.72 20.46
CA ALA A 269 -8.39 -18.77 20.14
C ALA A 269 -7.71 -20.09 20.58
N ARG A 270 -8.31 -20.82 21.51
CA ARG A 270 -7.83 -22.14 22.00
C ARG A 270 -8.44 -23.34 21.27
N MET A 271 -9.49 -23.11 20.47
CA MET A 271 -10.13 -24.18 19.70
C MET A 271 -9.23 -24.67 18.57
N SER A 272 -9.28 -25.96 18.27
CA SER A 272 -8.60 -26.48 17.10
C SER A 272 -9.29 -26.04 15.81
N TYR A 273 -8.54 -26.03 14.70
CA TYR A 273 -9.12 -25.73 13.38
C TYR A 273 -10.31 -26.66 13.06
N LYS A 274 -10.23 -27.95 13.45
CA LYS A 274 -11.32 -28.91 13.23
C LYS A 274 -12.59 -28.54 14.00
N ASP A 275 -12.43 -28.11 15.26
CA ASP A 275 -13.57 -27.72 16.09
C ASP A 275 -14.21 -26.44 15.55
N LEU A 276 -13.39 -25.51 15.07
CA LEU A 276 -13.88 -24.27 14.43
C LEU A 276 -14.64 -24.57 13.15
N VAL A 277 -14.14 -25.44 12.29
CA VAL A 277 -14.82 -25.89 11.06
C VAL A 277 -16.13 -26.63 11.42
N ALA A 278 -16.12 -27.50 12.41
CA ALA A 278 -17.32 -28.20 12.86
C ALA A 278 -18.39 -27.25 13.40
N MET A 279 -17.99 -26.19 14.10
CA MET A 279 -18.89 -25.20 14.66
C MET A 279 -19.45 -24.23 13.61
N THR A 280 -18.61 -23.79 12.66
CA THR A 280 -18.99 -22.77 11.66
C THR A 280 -19.56 -23.38 10.38
N GLY A 281 -19.35 -24.67 10.14
CA GLY A 281 -19.74 -25.34 8.90
C GLY A 281 -18.93 -24.90 7.66
N THR A 282 -17.86 -24.09 7.84
CA THR A 282 -17.03 -23.58 6.75
C THR A 282 -15.55 -23.85 6.98
N THR A 283 -14.83 -24.12 5.88
CA THR A 283 -13.38 -24.21 5.87
C THR A 283 -12.70 -22.84 5.72
N ASP A 284 -13.42 -21.81 5.25
CA ASP A 284 -12.89 -20.45 5.16
C ASP A 284 -13.20 -19.67 6.46
N LEU A 285 -12.27 -19.75 7.39
CA LEU A 285 -12.35 -19.07 8.69
C LEU A 285 -11.71 -17.66 8.69
N SER A 286 -11.37 -17.13 7.53
CA SER A 286 -10.59 -15.88 7.44
C SER A 286 -11.31 -14.66 8.04
N ALA A 287 -12.62 -14.52 7.82
CA ALA A 287 -13.42 -13.45 8.43
C ALA A 287 -13.51 -13.61 9.96
N PHE A 288 -13.72 -14.84 10.39
CA PHE A 288 -13.77 -15.27 11.78
C PHE A 288 -12.47 -14.89 12.54
N PHE A 289 -11.32 -15.33 12.04
CA PHE A 289 -10.03 -15.01 12.65
C PHE A 289 -9.77 -13.50 12.73
N ARG A 290 -10.16 -12.75 11.71
CA ARG A 290 -10.00 -11.29 11.73
C ARG A 290 -10.77 -10.66 12.88
N ILE A 291 -12.03 -10.99 13.07
CA ILE A 291 -12.86 -10.39 14.13
C ILE A 291 -12.29 -10.71 15.50
N ILE A 292 -12.01 -11.99 15.79
CA ILE A 292 -11.43 -12.39 17.07
C ILE A 292 -10.10 -11.69 17.30
N HIS A 293 -9.25 -11.68 16.29
CA HIS A 293 -7.94 -11.07 16.38
C HIS A 293 -8.03 -9.56 16.61
N TRP A 294 -8.93 -8.87 15.89
CA TRP A 294 -9.15 -7.43 16.08
C TRP A 294 -9.72 -7.12 17.46
N THR A 295 -10.71 -7.90 17.91
CA THR A 295 -11.29 -7.74 19.26
C THR A 295 -10.22 -7.95 20.32
N ASN A 296 -9.41 -8.99 20.19
CA ASN A 296 -8.33 -9.26 21.15
C ASN A 296 -7.27 -8.14 21.19
N ILE A 297 -6.81 -7.66 20.01
CA ILE A 297 -5.85 -6.56 19.97
C ILE A 297 -6.46 -5.27 20.54
N TRP A 298 -7.72 -4.98 20.23
CA TRP A 298 -8.41 -3.82 20.76
C TRP A 298 -8.56 -3.90 22.27
N GLU A 299 -8.95 -5.05 22.80
CA GLU A 299 -9.06 -5.30 24.24
C GLU A 299 -7.71 -5.14 24.95
N LEU A 300 -6.66 -5.79 24.42
CA LEU A 300 -5.31 -5.62 24.92
C LEU A 300 -4.90 -4.14 24.93
N TYR A 301 -5.09 -3.43 23.83
CA TYR A 301 -4.72 -2.02 23.72
C TYR A 301 -5.53 -1.12 24.67
N SER A 302 -6.83 -1.32 24.77
CA SER A 302 -7.74 -0.45 25.53
C SER A 302 -7.67 -0.66 27.05
N THR A 303 -7.26 -1.84 27.50
CA THR A 303 -7.16 -2.17 28.94
C THR A 303 -5.80 -1.87 29.57
N GLN A 304 -4.78 -1.59 28.72
CA GLN A 304 -3.45 -1.24 29.21
C GLN A 304 -3.37 0.21 29.68
N GLY A 305 -2.34 0.50 30.47
CA GLY A 305 -2.12 1.84 31.01
C GLY A 305 -1.78 2.90 29.96
N LEU A 306 -1.72 4.16 30.40
CA LEU A 306 -1.47 5.34 29.55
C LEU A 306 -0.21 5.21 28.68
N GLY A 307 0.81 4.48 29.11
CA GLY A 307 2.03 4.25 28.32
C GLY A 307 1.75 3.54 26.99
N VAL A 308 0.96 2.45 27.01
CA VAL A 308 0.58 1.73 25.80
C VAL A 308 -0.39 2.55 24.95
N LEU A 309 -1.30 3.31 25.57
CA LEU A 309 -2.20 4.21 24.84
C LEU A 309 -1.43 5.26 24.02
N LEU A 310 -0.35 5.82 24.59
CA LEU A 310 0.44 6.87 23.95
C LEU A 310 1.51 6.34 22.99
N PHE A 311 2.18 5.23 23.33
CA PHE A 311 3.37 4.75 22.63
C PHE A 311 3.17 3.39 21.94
N GLY A 312 2.05 2.72 22.16
CA GLY A 312 1.78 1.38 21.65
C GLY A 312 2.67 0.30 22.32
N TYR A 313 2.63 -0.88 21.72
CA TYR A 313 3.44 -2.04 22.12
C TYR A 313 4.84 -2.05 21.48
N GLY A 314 5.10 -1.16 20.53
CA GLY A 314 6.28 -1.17 19.67
C GLY A 314 6.02 -1.81 18.29
N ALA A 315 6.81 -1.38 17.32
CA ALA A 315 6.69 -1.83 15.94
C ALA A 315 6.85 -3.35 15.81
N GLY A 316 5.96 -4.01 15.07
CA GLY A 316 5.97 -5.45 14.83
C GLY A 316 5.54 -6.31 16.02
N GLN A 317 5.08 -5.72 17.14
CA GLN A 317 4.76 -6.46 18.35
C GLN A 317 3.34 -7.00 18.41
N THR A 318 2.41 -6.50 17.60
CA THR A 318 1.02 -6.96 17.61
C THR A 318 0.88 -8.47 17.41
N GLY A 319 1.69 -9.06 16.54
CA GLY A 319 1.72 -10.52 16.33
C GLY A 319 2.33 -11.33 17.49
N LEU A 320 3.03 -10.68 18.43
CA LEU A 320 3.65 -11.36 19.59
C LEU A 320 2.82 -11.23 20.85
N VAL A 321 2.08 -10.12 21.01
CA VAL A 321 1.26 -9.87 22.21
C VAL A 321 -0.15 -10.44 22.07
N ALA A 322 -0.64 -10.61 20.85
CA ALA A 322 -1.98 -11.13 20.59
C ALA A 322 -2.06 -12.66 20.78
N LEU A 323 -3.27 -13.15 21.08
CA LEU A 323 -3.55 -14.59 21.19
C LEU A 323 -3.22 -15.37 19.90
N VAL A 324 -3.43 -14.74 18.76
CA VAL A 324 -3.04 -15.30 17.45
C VAL A 324 -1.72 -14.67 17.04
N PRO A 325 -0.64 -15.45 16.83
CA PRO A 325 0.70 -14.92 16.54
C PRO A 325 0.84 -14.48 15.08
N MET A 326 0.04 -13.48 14.67
CA MET A 326 0.08 -12.87 13.34
C MET A 326 -0.28 -11.37 13.42
N PRO A 327 0.10 -10.57 12.41
CA PRO A 327 -0.36 -9.19 12.31
C PRO A 327 -1.88 -9.11 12.13
N PRO A 328 -2.54 -8.00 12.55
CA PRO A 328 -4.00 -7.92 12.69
C PRO A 328 -4.81 -7.95 11.39
N HIS A 329 -4.21 -7.97 10.21
CA HIS A 329 -4.90 -7.77 8.92
C HIS A 329 -5.80 -6.51 8.92
N ASN A 330 -5.31 -5.45 9.55
CA ASN A 330 -5.94 -4.14 9.64
C ASN A 330 -4.83 -3.12 10.00
N ASP A 331 -4.39 -2.36 9.01
CA ASP A 331 -3.29 -1.41 9.21
C ASP A 331 -3.65 -0.26 10.15
N TYR A 332 -4.92 0.15 10.23
CA TYR A 332 -5.35 1.17 11.19
C TYR A 332 -5.20 0.69 12.63
N LEU A 333 -5.71 -0.53 12.91
CA LEU A 333 -5.59 -1.14 14.22
C LEU A 333 -4.12 -1.42 14.56
N ARG A 334 -3.34 -1.86 13.57
CA ARG A 334 -1.91 -2.10 13.71
C ARG A 334 -1.16 -0.82 14.09
N VAL A 335 -1.35 0.26 13.35
CA VAL A 335 -0.68 1.54 13.65
C VAL A 335 -1.09 2.05 15.03
N LEU A 336 -2.36 1.91 15.41
CA LEU A 336 -2.84 2.27 16.74
C LEU A 336 -2.16 1.43 17.83
N ALA A 337 -2.14 0.12 17.69
CA ALA A 337 -1.61 -0.78 18.72
C ALA A 337 -0.07 -0.78 18.79
N GLU A 338 0.62 -0.64 17.65
CA GLU A 338 2.09 -0.66 17.63
C GLU A 338 2.72 0.69 17.95
N TYR A 339 2.12 1.82 17.51
CA TYR A 339 2.73 3.16 17.63
C TYR A 339 1.95 4.11 18.55
N GLY A 340 0.78 3.70 19.06
CA GLY A 340 -0.06 4.47 19.93
C GLY A 340 -0.96 5.50 19.22
N LEU A 341 -1.87 6.10 20.00
CA LEU A 341 -2.87 7.04 19.52
C LEU A 341 -2.31 8.27 18.78
N PRO A 342 -1.23 8.94 19.24
CA PRO A 342 -0.69 10.09 18.52
C PRO A 342 -0.21 9.75 17.10
N SER A 343 0.52 8.63 16.93
CA SER A 343 0.97 8.15 15.61
C SER A 343 -0.22 7.80 14.70
N PHE A 344 -1.23 7.14 15.26
CA PHE A 344 -2.46 6.79 14.56
C PHE A 344 -3.19 8.03 14.04
N LEU A 345 -3.35 9.06 14.86
CA LEU A 345 -4.01 10.31 14.46
C LEU A 345 -3.23 11.01 13.34
N VAL A 346 -1.89 11.05 13.42
CA VAL A 346 -1.03 11.60 12.35
C VAL A 346 -1.21 10.79 11.07
N PHE A 347 -1.23 9.45 11.14
CA PHE A 347 -1.44 8.58 9.99
C PHE A 347 -2.80 8.81 9.33
N VAL A 348 -3.88 8.80 10.09
CA VAL A 348 -5.25 9.02 9.59
C VAL A 348 -5.37 10.40 8.96
N PHE A 349 -4.88 11.45 9.62
CA PHE A 349 -4.86 12.80 9.06
C PHE A 349 -4.06 12.86 7.75
N PHE A 350 -2.92 12.21 7.70
CA PHE A 350 -2.07 12.16 6.50
C PHE A 350 -2.78 11.53 5.31
N VAL A 351 -3.37 10.35 5.47
CA VAL A 351 -4.01 9.63 4.35
C VAL A 351 -5.30 10.33 3.91
N ILE A 352 -6.08 10.91 4.82
CA ILE A 352 -7.26 11.72 4.49
C ILE A 352 -6.85 12.99 3.72
N ASN A 353 -5.80 13.67 4.18
CA ASN A 353 -5.28 14.85 3.49
C ASN A 353 -4.83 14.53 2.05
N ILE A 354 -4.18 13.40 1.84
CA ILE A 354 -3.83 12.93 0.49
C ILE A 354 -5.09 12.70 -0.34
N ALA A 355 -6.04 11.90 0.15
CA ALA A 355 -7.25 11.54 -0.58
C ALA A 355 -8.05 12.78 -1.02
N THR A 356 -8.17 13.77 -0.14
CA THR A 356 -8.88 15.04 -0.45
C THR A 356 -8.09 15.93 -1.40
N SER A 357 -6.76 15.89 -1.37
CA SER A 357 -5.88 16.72 -2.19
C SER A 357 -5.67 16.21 -3.61
N ILE A 358 -5.92 14.93 -3.89
CA ILE A 358 -5.82 14.36 -5.25
C ILE A 358 -6.91 14.96 -6.13
N LYS A 359 -6.50 15.65 -7.22
CA LYS A 359 -7.42 16.31 -8.16
C LYS A 359 -7.95 15.37 -9.24
N LEU A 360 -7.15 14.41 -9.67
CA LEU A 360 -7.52 13.44 -10.72
C LEU A 360 -8.51 12.42 -10.16
N GLN A 361 -9.75 12.43 -10.64
CA GLN A 361 -10.84 11.60 -10.10
C GLN A 361 -10.51 10.11 -10.05
N ALA A 362 -9.98 9.54 -11.14
CA ALA A 362 -9.61 8.13 -11.19
C ALA A 362 -8.54 7.78 -10.14
N ALA A 363 -7.52 8.63 -10.00
CA ALA A 363 -6.50 8.45 -8.96
C ALA A 363 -7.09 8.57 -7.55
N LYS A 364 -7.99 9.56 -7.32
CA LYS A 364 -8.68 9.72 -6.04
C LYS A 364 -9.48 8.46 -5.68
N ILE A 365 -10.21 7.88 -6.61
CA ILE A 365 -10.97 6.64 -6.42
C ILE A 365 -10.03 5.49 -6.06
N ILE A 366 -8.95 5.24 -6.83
CA ILE A 366 -8.02 4.14 -6.54
C ILE A 366 -7.29 4.34 -5.20
N PHE A 367 -6.93 5.58 -4.86
CA PHE A 367 -6.34 5.87 -3.55
C PHE A 367 -7.33 5.60 -2.42
N THR A 368 -8.62 5.91 -2.60
CA THR A 368 -9.66 5.58 -1.63
C THR A 368 -9.87 4.08 -1.50
N VAL A 369 -9.74 3.32 -2.61
CA VAL A 369 -9.72 1.84 -2.54
C VAL A 369 -8.60 1.36 -1.61
N LEU A 370 -7.40 1.92 -1.72
CA LEU A 370 -6.30 1.61 -0.81
C LEU A 370 -6.67 1.89 0.65
N LEU A 371 -7.29 3.06 0.94
CA LEU A 371 -7.69 3.42 2.31
C LEU A 371 -8.72 2.44 2.90
N ILE A 372 -9.69 2.04 2.11
CA ILE A 372 -10.68 1.04 2.54
C ILE A 372 -9.98 -0.31 2.75
N TYR A 373 -9.04 -0.65 1.89
CA TYR A 373 -8.35 -1.92 1.94
C TYR A 373 -7.37 -2.03 3.12
N PHE A 374 -6.82 -0.92 3.62
CA PHE A 374 -6.08 -0.86 4.90
C PHE A 374 -6.89 -1.39 6.08
N PHE A 375 -8.22 -1.32 6.02
CA PHE A 375 -9.08 -1.85 7.06
C PHE A 375 -9.15 -3.38 7.08
N SER A 376 -8.83 -4.06 5.98
CA SER A 376 -8.99 -5.51 5.85
C SER A 376 -7.69 -6.27 5.64
N GLU A 377 -6.55 -5.59 5.51
CA GLU A 377 -5.25 -6.23 5.19
C GLU A 377 -4.07 -5.46 5.80
N ASN A 378 -2.91 -6.15 5.89
CA ASN A 378 -1.63 -5.56 6.29
C ASN A 378 -0.87 -5.09 5.03
N LEU A 379 -1.20 -3.91 4.53
CA LEU A 379 -0.65 -3.40 3.27
C LEU A 379 0.65 -2.63 3.46
N ILE A 380 0.86 -2.01 4.64
CA ILE A 380 2.08 -1.24 4.96
C ILE A 380 3.33 -2.12 4.83
N ASP A 381 3.21 -3.41 5.09
CA ASP A 381 4.32 -4.35 4.93
C ASP A 381 4.74 -4.58 3.47
N ASN A 382 3.85 -4.30 2.53
CA ASN A 382 4.15 -4.44 1.11
C ASN A 382 4.91 -3.22 0.59
N PHE A 383 6.22 -3.18 0.87
CA PHE A 383 7.09 -2.05 0.57
C PHE A 383 6.99 -1.58 -0.89
N THR A 384 7.01 -2.51 -1.86
CA THR A 384 6.98 -2.16 -3.29
C THR A 384 5.71 -1.42 -3.67
N SER A 385 4.55 -1.93 -3.24
CA SER A 385 3.26 -1.31 -3.54
C SER A 385 3.11 0.03 -2.82
N MET A 386 3.55 0.12 -1.55
CA MET A 386 3.48 1.36 -0.78
C MET A 386 4.39 2.44 -1.36
N ALA A 387 5.61 2.09 -1.76
CA ALA A 387 6.52 3.02 -2.42
C ALA A 387 5.92 3.58 -3.72
N LEU A 388 5.26 2.75 -4.54
CA LEU A 388 4.52 3.19 -5.72
C LEU A 388 3.35 4.11 -5.35
N PHE A 389 2.44 3.65 -4.50
CA PHE A 389 1.25 4.41 -4.13
C PHE A 389 1.61 5.79 -3.59
N PHE A 390 2.48 5.86 -2.59
CA PHE A 390 2.78 7.13 -1.93
C PHE A 390 3.64 8.05 -2.79
N SER A 391 4.57 7.54 -3.59
CA SER A 391 5.31 8.37 -4.56
C SER A 391 4.36 9.04 -5.56
N TYR A 392 3.43 8.27 -6.13
CA TYR A 392 2.48 8.81 -7.11
C TYR A 392 1.36 9.64 -6.46
N ALA A 393 0.95 9.34 -5.22
CA ALA A 393 0.07 10.19 -4.45
C ALA A 393 0.69 11.58 -4.25
N GLY A 394 1.97 11.65 -3.93
CA GLY A 394 2.73 12.88 -3.88
C GLY A 394 2.67 13.66 -5.19
N ARG A 395 2.89 12.99 -6.32
CA ARG A 395 2.77 13.58 -7.67
C ARG A 395 1.37 14.14 -7.94
N PHE A 396 0.32 13.39 -7.63
CA PHE A 396 -1.07 13.79 -7.92
C PHE A 396 -1.58 14.92 -7.01
N THR A 397 -0.94 15.14 -5.86
CA THR A 397 -1.25 16.24 -4.94
C THR A 397 -0.37 17.48 -5.17
N SER A 398 0.70 17.37 -5.99
CA SER A 398 1.53 18.52 -6.34
C SER A 398 0.70 19.50 -7.16
N GLY A 399 0.56 20.75 -6.69
CA GLY A 399 -0.24 21.81 -7.35
C GLY A 399 0.31 22.30 -8.69
N ARG A 400 1.33 21.68 -9.24
CA ARG A 400 1.89 21.96 -10.57
C ARG A 400 1.02 21.35 -11.65
N SER A 401 -0.24 21.83 -11.75
CA SER A 401 -1.08 21.57 -12.93
C SER A 401 -0.40 22.18 -14.15
N SER A 402 -0.44 21.44 -15.23
CA SER A 402 0.05 21.72 -16.58
C SER A 402 -0.61 22.96 -17.22
N GLY A 403 -0.40 24.18 -16.67
CA GLY A 403 -1.12 25.35 -17.12
C GLY A 403 -0.38 26.67 -17.10
N SER A 404 0.90 26.72 -16.72
CA SER A 404 1.72 27.90 -16.98
C SER A 404 2.96 27.52 -17.76
N SER A 405 2.80 27.34 -19.07
CA SER A 405 3.88 27.69 -19.98
C SER A 405 4.10 29.19 -19.79
N CYS A 406 5.06 29.56 -18.96
CA CYS A 406 5.67 30.88 -19.11
C CYS A 406 6.26 30.92 -20.52
N ALA A 407 5.60 31.69 -21.39
CA ALA A 407 6.16 32.18 -22.61
C ALA A 407 7.42 33.04 -22.30
#